data_628e5cad593e1ce7093eb8a88d552b5a
#
_entry.id   628e5cad593e1ce7093eb8a88d552b5a
#
_cell.length_a   1.000
_cell.length_b   1.000
_cell.length_c   1.000
_cell.angle_alpha   90.00
_cell.angle_beta   90.00
_cell.angle_gamma   90.00
#
_symmetry.space_group_name_H-M   'P 1'
#
loop_
_entity.id
_entity.type
_entity.pdbx_description
1 polymer ?
#
loop_
_entity_poly.entity_id
_entity_poly.type
_entity_poly.pdbx_seq_one_letter_code
_entity_poly.pdbx_strand_id
1 'polypeptide(L)'
;MRTTRVWRRVLGVEHTVIESVELETDQRGQEALVARVRVKTGAARRCSRCQRRCPGYDTSPAPRRWRSLDLGTTQVYLQATTSRVACVEHGVVVAAVPWARPGSRFTAAFEDTAAWLVCHATLAVVAMLLRIAWRSVADIITRVVADRAGKIDRLAGLRRIGIDEISYRKGQRYLLCAVDHDTGRLVWAAKGRNATTLRGLFDLLGEQRCAQLTHVSADGAEWIHDVVAERAPQAVLCLDAFYGDLRVMPRSGPLGLVAGPSAVRRSA
;
A
#
# COMPACT_ATOMS: atom_id res chain seq x y z
N MET A 1 22.26 -7.39 30.86
CA MET A 1 22.53 -6.75 29.53
C MET A 1 22.34 -7.66 28.31
N ARG A 2 22.46 -8.97 28.36
CA ARG A 2 22.20 -9.87 27.20
C ARG A 2 20.73 -9.94 26.79
N THR A 3 19.80 -9.94 27.73
CA THR A 3 18.35 -10.09 27.52
C THR A 3 17.73 -8.96 26.69
N THR A 4 18.09 -7.70 26.92
CA THR A 4 17.54 -6.55 26.17
C THR A 4 17.98 -6.52 24.70
N ARG A 5 19.18 -7.08 24.38
CA ARG A 5 19.66 -7.21 22.99
C ARG A 5 18.84 -8.24 22.22
N VAL A 6 18.50 -9.36 22.87
CA VAL A 6 17.64 -10.41 22.30
C VAL A 6 16.26 -9.84 22.00
N TRP A 7 15.62 -9.21 22.97
CA TRP A 7 14.30 -8.60 22.80
C TRP A 7 14.26 -7.53 21.70
N ARG A 8 15.29 -6.69 21.57
CA ARG A 8 15.35 -5.72 20.47
C ARG A 8 15.35 -6.40 19.11
N ARG A 9 16.02 -7.54 18.98
CA ARG A 9 16.11 -8.31 17.74
C ARG A 9 14.81 -9.04 17.45
N VAL A 10 14.21 -9.67 18.47
CA VAL A 10 12.93 -10.38 18.38
C VAL A 10 11.77 -9.42 18.03
N LEU A 11 11.73 -8.25 18.67
CA LEU A 11 10.69 -7.24 18.41
C LEU A 11 10.92 -6.41 17.15
N GLY A 12 12.08 -6.56 16.48
CA GLY A 12 12.40 -5.84 15.25
C GLY A 12 12.43 -4.32 15.39
N VAL A 13 12.83 -3.79 16.58
CA VAL A 13 12.76 -2.36 16.87
C VAL A 13 14.14 -1.71 16.84
N GLU A 14 14.38 -0.90 15.82
CA GLU A 14 15.59 -0.08 15.69
C GLU A 14 15.44 1.25 16.44
N HIS A 15 16.56 1.91 16.74
CA HIS A 15 16.60 3.20 17.45
C HIS A 15 15.77 3.26 18.74
N THR A 16 15.57 2.10 19.39
CA THR A 16 14.73 1.90 20.55
C THR A 16 15.55 1.33 21.70
N VAL A 17 15.28 1.79 22.92
CA VAL A 17 15.77 1.17 24.16
C VAL A 17 14.61 0.40 24.78
N ILE A 18 14.83 -0.86 25.10
CA ILE A 18 13.88 -1.68 25.86
C ILE A 18 14.25 -1.55 27.34
N GLU A 19 13.29 -1.11 28.13
CA GLU A 19 13.47 -0.89 29.58
C GLU A 19 13.07 -2.12 30.37
N SER A 20 11.88 -2.68 30.10
CA SER A 20 11.41 -3.94 30.67
C SER A 20 10.56 -4.70 29.66
N VAL A 21 10.39 -6.01 29.88
CA VAL A 21 9.46 -6.87 29.17
C VAL A 21 8.78 -7.76 30.19
N GLU A 22 7.48 -7.67 30.28
CA GLU A 22 6.65 -8.30 31.29
C GLU A 22 5.42 -8.96 30.65
N LEU A 23 4.93 -10.03 31.24
CA LEU A 23 3.62 -10.60 30.94
C LEU A 23 2.59 -9.86 31.81
N GLU A 24 1.61 -9.25 31.19
CA GLU A 24 0.49 -8.61 31.87
C GLU A 24 -0.79 -9.38 31.54
N THR A 25 -1.62 -9.61 32.55
CA THR A 25 -2.93 -10.24 32.38
C THR A 25 -4.00 -9.16 32.43
N ASP A 26 -4.86 -9.14 31.42
CA ASP A 26 -6.00 -8.19 31.39
C ASP A 26 -7.14 -8.64 32.32
N GLN A 27 -8.17 -7.80 32.44
CA GLN A 27 -9.35 -8.09 33.28
C GLN A 27 -10.15 -9.31 32.80
N ARG A 28 -9.89 -9.82 31.59
CA ARG A 28 -10.53 -11.01 31.00
C ARG A 28 -9.65 -12.25 31.11
N GLY A 29 -8.54 -12.17 31.84
CA GLY A 29 -7.60 -13.28 31.98
C GLY A 29 -6.72 -13.51 30.75
N GLN A 30 -6.69 -12.60 29.76
CA GLN A 30 -5.84 -12.74 28.59
C GLN A 30 -4.45 -12.20 28.89
N GLU A 31 -3.45 -13.04 28.66
CA GLU A 31 -2.05 -12.65 28.80
C GLU A 31 -1.54 -11.93 27.56
N ALA A 32 -0.78 -10.88 27.80
CA ALA A 32 -0.09 -10.12 26.78
C ALA A 32 1.34 -9.78 27.21
N LEU A 33 2.28 -9.87 26.28
CA LEU A 33 3.64 -9.44 26.50
C LEU A 33 3.74 -7.94 26.25
N VAL A 34 4.11 -7.19 27.28
CA VAL A 34 4.25 -5.74 27.21
C VAL A 34 5.74 -5.35 27.35
N ALA A 35 6.31 -4.81 26.29
CA ALA A 35 7.65 -4.27 26.30
C ALA A 35 7.59 -2.76 26.52
N ARG A 36 8.10 -2.29 27.66
CA ARG A 36 8.27 -0.86 27.94
C ARG A 36 9.50 -0.36 27.21
N VAL A 37 9.30 0.65 26.38
CA VAL A 37 10.33 1.13 25.46
C VAL A 37 10.41 2.65 25.45
N ARG A 38 11.58 3.16 25.08
CA ARG A 38 11.78 4.59 24.79
C ARG A 38 12.63 4.79 23.54
N VAL A 39 12.47 5.92 22.91
CA VAL A 39 13.27 6.32 21.75
C VAL A 39 14.70 6.60 22.20
N LYS A 40 15.70 6.13 21.44
CA LYS A 40 17.10 6.52 21.69
C LYS A 40 17.27 8.02 21.49
N THR A 41 18.10 8.66 22.32
CA THR A 41 18.33 10.11 22.32
C THR A 41 18.65 10.68 20.94
N GLY A 42 19.45 9.98 20.13
CA GLY A 42 19.80 10.42 18.77
C GLY A 42 18.63 10.40 17.76
N ALA A 43 17.60 9.61 18.03
CA ALA A 43 16.39 9.50 17.18
C ALA A 43 15.19 10.27 17.76
N ALA A 44 15.31 10.80 18.97
CA ALA A 44 14.21 11.47 19.66
C ALA A 44 13.93 12.88 19.09
N ARG A 45 12.77 13.41 19.47
CA ARG A 45 12.33 14.78 19.15
C ARG A 45 12.27 15.09 17.65
N ARG A 46 11.83 14.15 16.83
CA ARG A 46 11.57 14.38 15.41
C ARG A 46 10.10 14.64 15.17
N CYS A 47 9.80 15.59 14.29
CA CYS A 47 8.45 15.82 13.82
C CYS A 47 7.91 14.56 13.11
N SER A 48 6.68 14.13 13.45
CA SER A 48 6.08 12.93 12.82
C SER A 48 5.74 13.12 11.34
N ARG A 49 5.72 14.35 10.84
CA ARG A 49 5.39 14.66 9.44
C ARG A 49 6.64 14.83 8.57
N CYS A 50 7.54 15.71 8.92
CA CYS A 50 8.73 16.01 8.11
C CYS A 50 10.04 15.37 8.62
N GLN A 51 10.00 14.63 9.72
CA GLN A 51 11.16 13.95 10.35
C GLN A 51 12.30 14.88 10.78
N ARG A 52 12.15 16.20 10.69
CA ARG A 52 13.14 17.17 11.19
C ARG A 52 13.20 17.12 12.72
N ARG A 53 14.38 17.31 13.27
CA ARG A 53 14.57 17.45 14.71
C ARG A 53 14.00 18.80 15.17
N CYS A 54 13.18 18.77 16.22
CA CYS A 54 12.46 19.94 16.73
C CYS A 54 12.66 20.08 18.24
N PRO A 55 12.49 21.28 18.81
CA PRO A 55 12.39 21.47 20.24
C PRO A 55 11.27 20.65 20.86
N GLY A 56 11.48 20.11 22.06
CA GLY A 56 10.41 19.47 22.83
C GLY A 56 9.39 20.51 23.27
N TYR A 57 8.11 20.12 23.27
CA TYR A 57 7.01 20.95 23.75
C TYR A 57 6.52 20.46 25.11
N ASP A 58 5.98 19.23 25.16
CA ASP A 58 5.57 18.58 26.41
C ASP A 58 5.63 17.05 26.29
N THR A 59 5.22 16.37 27.34
CA THR A 59 5.17 14.91 27.43
C THR A 59 3.78 14.48 27.86
N SER A 60 3.23 13.47 27.21
CA SER A 60 1.92 12.89 27.55
C SER A 60 1.95 12.32 28.99
N PRO A 61 0.94 12.61 29.83
CA PRO A 61 0.87 12.04 31.17
C PRO A 61 0.66 10.53 31.19
N ALA A 62 0.04 9.97 30.14
CA ALA A 62 -0.27 8.55 30.05
C ALA A 62 0.57 7.86 28.96
N PRO A 63 1.09 6.65 29.26
CA PRO A 63 1.78 5.85 28.26
C PRO A 63 0.82 5.39 27.19
N ARG A 64 1.33 5.22 25.96
CA ARG A 64 0.61 4.73 24.80
C ARG A 64 1.10 3.33 24.46
N ARG A 65 0.19 2.47 23.96
CA ARG A 65 0.49 1.12 23.51
C ARG A 65 0.37 0.99 21.99
N TRP A 66 1.26 0.22 21.40
CA TRP A 66 1.23 -0.19 19.99
C TRP A 66 1.24 -1.70 19.91
N ARG A 67 0.24 -2.26 19.23
CA ARG A 67 0.15 -3.69 18.96
C ARG A 67 1.28 -4.08 17.99
N SER A 68 2.06 -5.08 18.38
CA SER A 68 3.09 -5.71 17.55
C SER A 68 2.60 -7.06 17.04
N LEU A 69 3.39 -7.72 16.18
CA LEU A 69 3.15 -9.12 15.81
C LEU A 69 3.20 -10.00 17.05
N ASP A 70 2.42 -11.08 17.01
CA ASP A 70 2.35 -12.02 18.13
C ASP A 70 3.66 -12.79 18.29
N LEU A 71 3.99 -13.15 19.50
CA LEU A 71 5.04 -14.10 19.81
C LEU A 71 4.39 -15.45 20.16
N GLY A 72 4.41 -16.37 19.22
CA GLY A 72 3.61 -17.57 19.32
C GLY A 72 2.10 -17.24 19.37
N THR A 73 1.42 -17.64 20.41
CA THR A 73 -0.01 -17.35 20.65
C THR A 73 -0.24 -16.07 21.45
N THR A 74 0.81 -15.49 22.06
CA THR A 74 0.74 -14.35 22.97
C THR A 74 0.76 -13.04 22.20
N GLN A 75 -0.19 -12.15 22.51
CA GLN A 75 -0.22 -10.79 21.95
C GLN A 75 0.94 -9.97 22.49
N VAL A 76 1.56 -9.16 21.64
CA VAL A 76 2.70 -8.31 22.00
C VAL A 76 2.35 -6.84 21.84
N TYR A 77 2.72 -6.03 22.81
CA TYR A 77 2.57 -4.58 22.81
C TYR A 77 3.88 -3.90 23.13
N LEU A 78 4.17 -2.83 22.39
CA LEU A 78 5.16 -1.84 22.82
C LEU A 78 4.45 -0.75 23.61
N GLN A 79 4.97 -0.36 24.75
CA GLN A 79 4.44 0.70 25.59
C GLN A 79 5.48 1.78 25.79
N ALA A 80 5.12 3.03 25.52
CA ALA A 80 6.02 4.18 25.72
C ALA A 80 5.24 5.45 26.04
N THR A 81 5.88 6.32 26.78
CA THR A 81 5.42 7.71 26.95
C THR A 81 5.76 8.50 25.68
N THR A 82 4.77 9.19 25.12
CA THR A 82 4.95 10.04 23.93
C THR A 82 5.17 11.49 24.34
N SER A 83 5.98 12.21 23.55
CA SER A 83 6.16 13.65 23.69
C SER A 83 5.62 14.39 22.48
N ARG A 84 5.30 15.69 22.64
CA ARG A 84 5.04 16.59 21.51
C ARG A 84 6.27 17.44 21.24
N VAL A 85 6.40 17.89 20.01
CA VAL A 85 7.49 18.76 19.56
C VAL A 85 6.91 19.97 18.83
N ALA A 86 7.59 21.11 18.94
CA ALA A 86 7.25 22.33 18.21
C ALA A 86 7.99 22.34 16.86
N CYS A 87 7.29 22.00 15.79
CA CYS A 87 7.83 22.04 14.43
C CYS A 87 7.52 23.40 13.80
N VAL A 88 8.50 24.04 13.19
CA VAL A 88 8.32 25.33 12.50
C VAL A 88 7.33 25.22 11.36
N GLU A 89 7.32 24.08 10.65
CA GLU A 89 6.46 23.84 9.49
C GLU A 89 5.07 23.31 9.87
N HIS A 90 4.98 22.48 10.93
CA HIS A 90 3.76 21.75 11.25
C HIS A 90 3.14 22.10 12.60
N GLY A 91 3.69 23.11 13.30
CA GLY A 91 3.24 23.48 14.63
C GLY A 91 3.52 22.40 15.68
N VAL A 92 2.70 22.35 16.73
CA VAL A 92 2.85 21.37 17.81
C VAL A 92 2.24 20.02 17.36
N VAL A 93 3.11 19.03 17.23
CA VAL A 93 2.73 17.66 16.79
C VAL A 93 3.35 16.61 17.72
N VAL A 94 2.74 15.42 17.74
CA VAL A 94 3.34 14.26 18.45
C VAL A 94 4.67 13.92 17.78
N ALA A 95 5.71 13.69 18.59
CA ALA A 95 7.01 13.28 18.07
C ALA A 95 6.94 11.91 17.39
N ALA A 96 7.73 11.74 16.35
CA ALA A 96 7.88 10.44 15.68
C ALA A 96 8.45 9.40 16.65
N VAL A 97 7.94 8.19 16.54
CA VAL A 97 8.50 7.00 17.20
C VAL A 97 9.05 6.06 16.13
N PRO A 98 10.20 5.40 16.32
CA PRO A 98 10.83 4.61 15.28
C PRO A 98 10.11 3.29 14.97
N TRP A 99 9.25 2.82 15.86
CA TRP A 99 8.54 1.55 15.74
C TRP A 99 7.15 1.64 15.11
N ALA A 100 6.60 2.84 14.87
CA ALA A 100 5.24 2.98 14.37
C ALA A 100 5.09 4.17 13.41
N ARG A 101 4.19 4.03 12.44
CA ARG A 101 3.79 5.14 11.57
C ARG A 101 2.98 6.19 12.33
N PRO A 102 3.03 7.46 11.90
CA PRO A 102 2.23 8.52 12.51
C PRO A 102 0.74 8.15 12.58
N GLY A 103 0.13 8.39 13.75
CA GLY A 103 -1.28 8.08 13.98
C GLY A 103 -1.63 6.59 14.16
N SER A 104 -0.70 5.67 13.97
CA SER A 104 -0.95 4.24 14.12
C SER A 104 -1.05 3.80 15.59
N ARG A 105 -1.85 2.75 15.84
CA ARG A 105 -1.87 1.95 17.09
C ARG A 105 -1.10 0.64 16.92
N PHE A 106 -0.47 0.43 15.79
CA PHE A 106 0.26 -0.77 15.44
C PHE A 106 1.72 -0.43 15.17
N THR A 107 2.61 -1.39 15.35
CA THR A 107 3.99 -1.22 14.92
C THR A 107 4.08 -1.23 13.39
N ALA A 108 5.13 -0.63 12.85
CA ALA A 108 5.36 -0.63 11.39
C ALA A 108 5.46 -2.06 10.84
N ALA A 109 6.12 -2.97 11.56
CA ALA A 109 6.23 -4.39 11.19
C ALA A 109 4.86 -5.08 11.14
N PHE A 110 3.98 -4.79 12.12
CA PHE A 110 2.61 -5.30 12.11
C PHE A 110 1.83 -4.82 10.89
N GLU A 111 1.90 -3.51 10.60
CA GLU A 111 1.22 -2.92 9.45
C GLU A 111 1.74 -3.44 8.11
N ASP A 112 3.06 -3.61 7.98
CA ASP A 112 3.67 -4.17 6.77
C ASP A 112 3.26 -5.62 6.53
N THR A 113 3.20 -6.43 7.60
CA THR A 113 2.72 -7.81 7.53
C THR A 113 1.24 -7.85 7.15
N ALA A 114 0.39 -7.01 7.75
CA ALA A 114 -1.03 -6.94 7.41
C ALA A 114 -1.23 -6.53 5.94
N ALA A 115 -0.48 -5.53 5.46
CA ALA A 115 -0.56 -5.08 4.07
C ALA A 115 -0.08 -6.16 3.08
N TRP A 116 0.94 -6.94 3.45
CA TRP A 116 1.40 -8.06 2.63
C TRP A 116 0.34 -9.18 2.58
N LEU A 117 -0.25 -9.54 3.72
CA LEU A 117 -1.29 -10.58 3.80
C LEU A 117 -2.52 -10.24 2.94
N VAL A 118 -2.91 -8.96 2.87
CA VAL A 118 -4.07 -8.53 2.05
C VAL A 118 -3.83 -8.73 0.54
N CYS A 119 -2.58 -8.79 0.08
CA CYS A 119 -2.26 -9.14 -1.30
C CYS A 119 -2.54 -10.63 -1.62
N HIS A 120 -2.70 -11.48 -0.58
CA HIS A 120 -2.81 -12.94 -0.72
C HIS A 120 -4.09 -13.52 -0.10
N ALA A 121 -4.83 -12.73 0.71
CA ALA A 121 -6.03 -13.17 1.40
C ALA A 121 -7.07 -12.06 1.52
N THR A 122 -8.32 -12.42 1.78
CA THR A 122 -9.39 -11.43 1.99
C THR A 122 -9.19 -10.65 3.29
N LEU A 123 -9.73 -9.42 3.35
CA LEU A 123 -9.69 -8.57 4.55
C LEU A 123 -10.23 -9.28 5.79
N ALA A 124 -11.28 -10.11 5.64
CA ALA A 124 -11.87 -10.88 6.75
C ALA A 124 -10.89 -11.93 7.30
N VAL A 125 -10.21 -12.66 6.42
CA VAL A 125 -9.20 -13.66 6.80
C VAL A 125 -8.02 -12.98 7.50
N VAL A 126 -7.54 -11.85 6.97
CA VAL A 126 -6.44 -11.10 7.58
C VAL A 126 -6.83 -10.55 8.96
N ALA A 127 -8.05 -10.02 9.09
CA ALA A 127 -8.57 -9.52 10.36
C ALA A 127 -8.65 -10.62 11.42
N MET A 128 -9.14 -11.80 11.02
CA MET A 128 -9.22 -12.98 11.89
C MET A 128 -7.84 -13.48 12.31
N LEU A 129 -6.92 -13.64 11.36
CA LEU A 129 -5.56 -14.12 11.61
C LEU A 129 -4.80 -13.18 12.56
N LEU A 130 -4.88 -11.88 12.32
CA LEU A 130 -4.18 -10.87 13.13
C LEU A 130 -4.95 -10.48 14.40
N ARG A 131 -6.15 -11.02 14.61
CA ARG A 131 -7.01 -10.75 15.77
C ARG A 131 -7.30 -9.23 15.95
N ILE A 132 -7.68 -8.55 14.85
CA ILE A 132 -8.05 -7.13 14.81
C ILE A 132 -9.38 -6.94 14.07
N ALA A 133 -10.01 -5.79 14.27
CA ALA A 133 -11.22 -5.44 13.53
C ALA A 133 -10.90 -5.26 12.02
N TRP A 134 -11.78 -5.69 11.14
CA TRP A 134 -11.60 -5.57 9.70
C TRP A 134 -11.39 -4.11 9.22
N ARG A 135 -12.03 -3.14 9.90
CA ARG A 135 -11.82 -1.71 9.65
C ARG A 135 -10.37 -1.29 9.91
N SER A 136 -9.74 -1.87 10.94
CA SER A 136 -8.34 -1.60 11.25
C SER A 136 -7.42 -2.08 10.11
N VAL A 137 -7.78 -3.18 9.43
CA VAL A 137 -7.02 -3.65 8.26
C VAL A 137 -7.06 -2.61 7.14
N ALA A 138 -8.24 -2.05 6.84
CA ALA A 138 -8.39 -1.02 5.82
C ALA A 138 -7.59 0.26 6.15
N ASP A 139 -7.62 0.69 7.41
CA ASP A 139 -6.85 1.85 7.89
C ASP A 139 -5.33 1.60 7.79
N ILE A 140 -4.88 0.37 8.09
CA ILE A 140 -3.48 -0.05 7.95
C ILE A 140 -3.05 0.05 6.49
N ILE A 141 -3.82 -0.54 5.56
CA ILE A 141 -3.51 -0.49 4.13
C ILE A 141 -3.38 0.94 3.66
N THR A 142 -4.33 1.80 4.03
CA THR A 142 -4.30 3.22 3.66
C THR A 142 -3.00 3.90 4.12
N ARG A 143 -2.56 3.66 5.36
CA ARG A 143 -1.31 4.23 5.89
C ARG A 143 -0.07 3.67 5.20
N VAL A 144 -0.01 2.34 4.98
CA VAL A 144 1.13 1.69 4.32
C VAL A 144 1.25 2.16 2.87
N VAL A 145 0.13 2.25 2.15
CA VAL A 145 0.11 2.77 0.77
C VAL A 145 0.56 4.22 0.74
N ALA A 146 0.05 5.09 1.63
CA ALA A 146 0.45 6.49 1.70
C ALA A 146 1.95 6.66 2.01
N ASP A 147 2.50 5.84 2.93
CA ASP A 147 3.94 5.86 3.26
C ASP A 147 4.83 5.41 2.09
N ARG A 148 4.34 4.50 1.24
CA ARG A 148 5.08 3.95 0.10
C ARG A 148 4.86 4.69 -1.21
N ALA A 149 3.72 5.36 -1.38
CA ALA A 149 3.32 6.00 -2.64
C ALA A 149 4.33 7.06 -3.13
N GLY A 150 5.00 7.77 -2.21
CA GLY A 150 6.01 8.77 -2.58
C GLY A 150 7.42 8.21 -2.81
N LYS A 151 7.64 6.89 -2.59
CA LYS A 151 8.97 6.26 -2.64
C LYS A 151 9.20 5.42 -3.88
N ILE A 152 8.15 5.08 -4.61
CA ILE A 152 8.21 4.20 -5.78
C ILE A 152 7.48 4.88 -6.93
N ASP A 153 8.19 5.15 -8.02
CA ASP A 153 7.57 5.56 -9.27
C ASP A 153 6.97 4.32 -9.96
N ARG A 154 5.66 4.14 -9.80
CA ARG A 154 4.93 3.00 -10.36
C ARG A 154 4.79 3.07 -11.88
N LEU A 155 5.02 4.24 -12.46
CA LEU A 155 4.90 4.48 -13.89
C LEU A 155 6.26 4.43 -14.61
N ALA A 156 7.34 4.17 -13.87
CA ALA A 156 8.67 4.06 -14.46
C ALA A 156 8.81 2.76 -15.26
N GLY A 157 9.35 2.87 -16.48
CA GLY A 157 9.71 1.72 -17.32
C GLY A 157 8.54 0.98 -17.94
N LEU A 158 7.30 1.53 -17.90
CA LEU A 158 6.14 0.92 -18.52
C LEU A 158 6.31 0.82 -20.04
N ARG A 159 6.07 -0.37 -20.58
CA ARG A 159 6.09 -0.65 -22.02
C ARG A 159 4.81 -1.32 -22.50
N ARG A 160 4.25 -2.24 -21.73
CA ARG A 160 3.06 -3.01 -22.05
C ARG A 160 2.06 -2.86 -20.93
N ILE A 161 0.93 -2.21 -21.19
CA ILE A 161 -0.08 -1.99 -20.18
C ILE A 161 -1.41 -2.63 -20.59
N GLY A 162 -2.12 -3.13 -19.58
CA GLY A 162 -3.52 -3.57 -19.72
C GLY A 162 -4.44 -2.57 -19.07
N ILE A 163 -5.53 -2.20 -19.74
CA ILE A 163 -6.57 -1.31 -19.23
C ILE A 163 -7.83 -2.14 -19.05
N ASP A 164 -8.40 -2.12 -17.83
CA ASP A 164 -9.60 -2.86 -17.48
C ASP A 164 -10.52 -2.05 -16.57
N GLU A 165 -11.80 -2.40 -16.59
CA GLU A 165 -12.85 -1.76 -15.81
C GLU A 165 -13.36 -2.70 -14.72
N ILE A 166 -13.23 -2.30 -13.46
CA ILE A 166 -13.68 -3.08 -12.31
C ILE A 166 -14.90 -2.42 -11.69
N SER A 167 -16.04 -3.13 -11.66
CA SER A 167 -17.19 -2.70 -10.88
C SER A 167 -16.95 -2.99 -9.40
N TYR A 168 -16.80 -1.97 -8.58
CA TYR A 168 -16.50 -2.11 -7.16
C TYR A 168 -17.71 -1.90 -6.25
N ARG A 169 -18.84 -1.46 -6.79
CA ARG A 169 -20.06 -1.22 -6.01
C ARG A 169 -21.30 -1.32 -6.89
N LYS A 170 -22.43 -1.85 -6.34
CA LYS A 170 -23.74 -1.81 -6.99
C LYS A 170 -24.10 -0.37 -7.40
N GLY A 171 -24.75 -0.19 -8.55
CA GLY A 171 -25.16 1.11 -9.09
C GLY A 171 -24.10 1.73 -10.00
N GLN A 172 -23.49 0.92 -10.88
CA GLN A 172 -22.59 1.36 -11.97
C GLN A 172 -21.38 2.21 -11.49
N ARG A 173 -20.77 1.83 -10.38
CA ARG A 173 -19.55 2.48 -9.90
C ARG A 173 -18.34 1.67 -10.32
N TYR A 174 -17.58 2.23 -11.24
CA TYR A 174 -16.41 1.59 -11.84
C TYR A 174 -15.11 2.25 -11.39
N LEU A 175 -14.07 1.43 -11.32
CA LEU A 175 -12.68 1.85 -11.33
C LEU A 175 -12.10 1.48 -12.69
N LEU A 176 -11.47 2.43 -13.34
CA LEU A 176 -10.61 2.16 -14.47
C LEU A 176 -9.22 1.87 -13.93
N CYS A 177 -8.66 0.74 -14.31
CA CYS A 177 -7.40 0.24 -13.80
C CYS A 177 -6.39 0.10 -14.94
N ALA A 178 -5.12 0.37 -14.65
CA ALA A 178 -4.01 0.05 -15.55
C ALA A 178 -3.03 -0.90 -14.84
N VAL A 179 -2.67 -1.98 -15.52
CA VAL A 179 -1.77 -3.02 -15.06
C VAL A 179 -0.54 -3.06 -15.96
N ASP A 180 0.63 -3.17 -15.39
CA ASP A 180 1.85 -3.46 -16.12
C ASP A 180 1.90 -4.97 -16.45
N HIS A 181 1.89 -5.33 -17.71
CA HIS A 181 1.96 -6.72 -18.16
C HIS A 181 3.30 -7.40 -17.88
N ASP A 182 4.38 -6.63 -17.80
CA ASP A 182 5.70 -7.17 -17.56
C ASP A 182 5.88 -7.63 -16.12
N THR A 183 5.23 -6.95 -15.18
CA THR A 183 5.35 -7.24 -13.74
C THR A 183 4.08 -7.77 -13.10
N GLY A 184 2.93 -7.71 -13.78
CA GLY A 184 1.60 -8.03 -13.25
C GLY A 184 1.11 -7.05 -12.18
N ARG A 185 1.70 -5.86 -12.08
CA ARG A 185 1.36 -4.89 -11.03
C ARG A 185 0.30 -3.91 -11.49
N LEU A 186 -0.64 -3.62 -10.59
CA LEU A 186 -1.53 -2.48 -10.73
C LEU A 186 -0.70 -1.19 -10.57
N VAL A 187 -0.59 -0.40 -11.65
CA VAL A 187 0.22 0.82 -11.68
C VAL A 187 -0.62 2.07 -11.49
N TRP A 188 -1.88 2.03 -11.88
CA TRP A 188 -2.81 3.14 -11.73
C TRP A 188 -4.25 2.65 -11.61
N ALA A 189 -5.08 3.42 -10.88
CA ALA A 189 -6.53 3.24 -10.84
C ALA A 189 -7.22 4.56 -10.55
N ALA A 190 -8.34 4.83 -11.20
CA ALA A 190 -9.18 6.00 -10.93
C ALA A 190 -10.66 5.67 -11.00
N LYS A 191 -11.48 6.46 -10.30
CA LYS A 191 -12.93 6.33 -10.37
C LYS A 191 -13.44 6.87 -11.69
N GLY A 192 -14.25 6.09 -12.36
CA GLY A 192 -14.89 6.46 -13.61
C GLY A 192 -14.78 5.36 -14.66
N ARG A 193 -15.56 5.53 -15.74
CA ARG A 193 -15.61 4.68 -16.92
C ARG A 193 -15.84 5.58 -18.14
N ASN A 194 -14.85 6.39 -18.47
CA ASN A 194 -14.93 7.31 -19.60
C ASN A 194 -13.55 7.77 -20.08
N ALA A 195 -13.54 8.38 -21.27
CA ALA A 195 -12.34 8.91 -21.92
C ALA A 195 -11.58 9.92 -21.06
N THR A 196 -12.28 10.79 -20.33
CA THR A 196 -11.63 11.80 -19.45
C THR A 196 -10.84 11.13 -18.34
N THR A 197 -11.39 10.07 -17.72
CA THR A 197 -10.69 9.30 -16.69
C THR A 197 -9.43 8.65 -17.26
N LEU A 198 -9.51 8.07 -18.46
CA LEU A 198 -8.37 7.43 -19.10
C LEU A 198 -7.29 8.44 -19.51
N ARG A 199 -7.68 9.62 -20.03
CA ARG A 199 -6.72 10.70 -20.32
C ARG A 199 -5.91 11.08 -19.10
N GLY A 200 -6.49 11.03 -17.89
CA GLY A 200 -5.78 11.26 -16.63
C GLY A 200 -4.60 10.30 -16.38
N LEU A 201 -4.66 9.06 -16.85
CA LEU A 201 -3.51 8.14 -16.84
C LEU A 201 -2.38 8.65 -17.75
N PHE A 202 -2.73 8.99 -19.00
CA PHE A 202 -1.75 9.45 -19.99
C PHE A 202 -1.16 10.81 -19.62
N ASP A 203 -1.93 11.71 -18.98
CA ASP A 203 -1.44 12.98 -18.44
C ASP A 203 -0.39 12.75 -17.33
N LEU A 204 -0.61 11.73 -16.46
CA LEU A 204 0.37 11.34 -15.43
C LEU A 204 1.62 10.68 -16.02
N LEU A 205 1.49 9.92 -17.11
CA LEU A 205 2.63 9.36 -17.83
C LEU A 205 3.47 10.46 -18.46
N GLY A 206 2.83 11.47 -19.03
CA GLY A 206 3.47 12.49 -19.83
C GLY A 206 3.92 11.97 -21.21
N GLU A 207 4.21 12.86 -22.13
CA GLU A 207 4.54 12.54 -23.53
C GLU A 207 5.70 11.54 -23.65
N GLN A 208 6.77 11.75 -22.86
CA GLN A 208 7.99 10.92 -22.94
C GLN A 208 7.72 9.46 -22.58
N ARG A 209 6.89 9.19 -21.57
CA ARG A 209 6.56 7.81 -21.18
C ARG A 209 5.48 7.22 -22.09
N CYS A 210 4.53 8.02 -22.55
CA CYS A 210 3.56 7.59 -23.54
C CYS A 210 4.25 7.08 -24.81
N ALA A 211 5.29 7.78 -25.29
CA ALA A 211 6.09 7.38 -26.44
C ALA A 211 6.86 6.05 -26.24
N GLN A 212 7.06 5.62 -24.99
CA GLN A 212 7.72 4.34 -24.67
C GLN A 212 6.76 3.15 -24.64
N LEU A 213 5.45 3.39 -24.63
CA LEU A 213 4.46 2.31 -24.68
C LEU A 213 4.53 1.60 -26.03
N THR A 214 4.65 0.29 -25.98
CA THR A 214 4.71 -0.57 -27.18
C THR A 214 3.39 -1.30 -27.41
N HIS A 215 2.67 -1.69 -26.33
CA HIS A 215 1.42 -2.41 -26.40
C HIS A 215 0.45 -1.90 -25.34
N VAL A 216 -0.82 -1.79 -25.74
CA VAL A 216 -1.92 -1.50 -24.83
C VAL A 216 -3.00 -2.55 -25.07
N SER A 217 -3.33 -3.35 -24.06
CA SER A 217 -4.50 -4.25 -24.13
C SER A 217 -5.69 -3.61 -23.44
N ALA A 218 -6.85 -3.77 -24.02
CA ALA A 218 -8.11 -3.29 -23.45
C ALA A 218 -9.29 -4.11 -23.99
N ASP A 219 -10.47 -3.93 -23.37
CA ASP A 219 -11.71 -4.40 -23.95
C ASP A 219 -12.03 -3.68 -25.27
N GLY A 220 -13.07 -4.13 -25.99
CA GLY A 220 -13.46 -3.57 -27.29
C GLY A 220 -14.14 -2.20 -27.23
N ALA A 221 -14.05 -1.45 -26.14
CA ALA A 221 -14.70 -0.14 -26.01
C ALA A 221 -14.04 0.92 -26.90
N GLU A 222 -14.79 1.46 -27.84
CA GLU A 222 -14.32 2.42 -28.86
C GLU A 222 -13.63 3.66 -28.23
N TRP A 223 -14.19 4.17 -27.14
CA TRP A 223 -13.62 5.34 -26.46
C TRP A 223 -12.23 5.10 -25.87
N ILE A 224 -11.90 3.82 -25.48
CA ILE A 224 -10.55 3.47 -25.01
C ILE A 224 -9.59 3.51 -26.20
N HIS A 225 -9.99 2.93 -27.32
CA HIS A 225 -9.22 2.91 -28.54
C HIS A 225 -8.89 4.33 -29.04
N ASP A 226 -9.87 5.22 -28.99
CA ASP A 226 -9.68 6.60 -29.41
C ASP A 226 -8.66 7.34 -28.54
N VAL A 227 -8.75 7.17 -27.21
CA VAL A 227 -7.78 7.79 -26.29
C VAL A 227 -6.38 7.21 -26.46
N VAL A 228 -6.26 5.90 -26.67
CA VAL A 228 -4.96 5.27 -26.93
C VAL A 228 -4.36 5.75 -28.24
N ALA A 229 -5.17 5.84 -29.31
CA ALA A 229 -4.71 6.37 -30.59
C ALA A 229 -4.30 7.84 -30.52
N GLU A 230 -4.97 8.64 -29.67
CA GLU A 230 -4.64 10.04 -29.42
C GLU A 230 -3.31 10.19 -28.66
N ARG A 231 -3.09 9.36 -27.61
CA ARG A 231 -2.03 9.58 -26.60
C ARG A 231 -0.80 8.69 -26.77
N ALA A 232 -0.94 7.56 -27.42
CA ALA A 232 0.14 6.59 -27.68
C ALA A 232 -0.04 5.97 -29.09
N PRO A 233 -0.01 6.75 -30.16
CA PRO A 233 -0.33 6.29 -31.53
C PRO A 233 0.63 5.20 -32.04
N GLN A 234 1.83 5.12 -31.50
CA GLN A 234 2.83 4.09 -31.83
C GLN A 234 2.56 2.74 -31.16
N ALA A 235 1.74 2.72 -30.09
CA ALA A 235 1.48 1.49 -29.35
C ALA A 235 0.54 0.55 -30.12
N VAL A 236 0.86 -0.74 -30.14
CA VAL A 236 -0.01 -1.76 -30.70
C VAL A 236 -1.20 -1.95 -29.74
N LEU A 237 -2.40 -1.72 -30.24
CA LEU A 237 -3.62 -1.97 -29.50
C LEU A 237 -4.00 -3.44 -29.63
N CYS A 238 -4.10 -4.14 -28.48
CA CYS A 238 -4.48 -5.54 -28.40
C CYS A 238 -5.88 -5.65 -27.78
N LEU A 239 -6.76 -6.44 -28.39
CA LEU A 239 -8.02 -6.81 -27.75
C LEU A 239 -7.76 -7.85 -26.66
N ASP A 240 -8.45 -7.72 -25.51
CA ASP A 240 -8.39 -8.73 -24.47
C ASP A 240 -9.04 -10.02 -24.95
N ALA A 241 -8.33 -11.15 -24.85
CA ALA A 241 -8.76 -12.46 -25.34
C ALA A 241 -10.02 -13.01 -24.64
N PHE A 242 -10.50 -12.38 -23.57
CA PHE A 242 -11.73 -12.77 -22.86
C PHE A 242 -13.01 -12.40 -23.61
N TYR A 243 -12.95 -11.49 -24.59
CA TYR A 243 -14.08 -11.19 -25.50
C TYR A 243 -14.05 -12.12 -26.71
N GLY A 244 -14.25 -13.40 -26.45
CA GLY A 244 -14.19 -14.46 -27.45
C GLY A 244 -15.40 -14.56 -28.37
N ASP A 245 -15.91 -13.45 -28.92
CA ASP A 245 -16.73 -13.45 -30.15
C ASP A 245 -16.24 -12.30 -31.03
N LEU A 246 -15.29 -12.65 -31.86
CA LEU A 246 -14.58 -11.83 -32.79
C LEU A 246 -15.50 -11.25 -33.84
N ARG A 247 -15.89 -10.00 -33.73
CA ARG A 247 -16.08 -9.19 -34.93
C ARG A 247 -14.78 -8.41 -35.19
N VAL A 248 -13.99 -8.99 -36.06
CA VAL A 248 -12.85 -8.30 -36.68
C VAL A 248 -13.41 -7.14 -37.49
N MET A 249 -13.22 -5.90 -36.99
CA MET A 249 -13.43 -4.73 -37.83
C MET A 249 -12.15 -4.40 -38.56
N PRO A 250 -12.12 -4.41 -39.90
CA PRO A 250 -10.94 -3.96 -40.63
C PRO A 250 -10.82 -2.45 -40.55
N ARG A 251 -9.83 -1.96 -39.87
CA ARG A 251 -9.32 -0.58 -40.07
C ARG A 251 -8.29 -0.61 -41.19
N SER A 252 -8.40 0.34 -42.10
CA SER A 252 -7.45 0.59 -43.18
C SER A 252 -6.08 0.99 -42.62
N GLY A 253 -5.20 0.01 -42.44
CA GLY A 253 -3.81 0.16 -42.00
C GLY A 253 -3.24 -1.21 -41.58
N PRO A 254 -1.94 -1.49 -41.71
CA PRO A 254 -1.38 -2.81 -41.43
C PRO A 254 -1.39 -3.09 -39.92
N LEU A 255 -2.41 -3.80 -39.46
CA LEU A 255 -2.54 -4.30 -38.09
C LEU A 255 -2.08 -5.75 -38.03
N GLY A 256 -0.92 -5.96 -37.43
CA GLY A 256 -0.47 -7.29 -37.02
C GLY A 256 -1.20 -7.73 -35.76
N LEU A 257 -2.08 -8.73 -35.87
CA LEU A 257 -2.66 -9.43 -34.72
C LEU A 257 -1.61 -10.34 -34.09
N VAL A 258 -1.20 -10.02 -32.86
CA VAL A 258 -0.43 -10.95 -32.02
C VAL A 258 -1.38 -11.56 -31.01
N ALA A 259 -1.70 -12.85 -31.17
CA ALA A 259 -2.41 -13.63 -30.17
C ALA A 259 -1.49 -13.84 -28.95
N GLY A 260 -1.92 -13.41 -27.77
CA GLY A 260 -1.21 -13.66 -26.51
C GLY A 260 -1.22 -15.16 -26.13
N PRO A 261 -0.30 -15.60 -25.27
CA PRO A 261 -0.19 -17.00 -24.89
C PRO A 261 -1.43 -17.49 -24.16
N SER A 262 -1.95 -18.63 -24.61
CA SER A 262 -3.12 -19.34 -24.09
C SER A 262 -3.01 -19.58 -22.58
N ALA A 263 -4.06 -19.15 -21.87
CA ALA A 263 -4.25 -19.43 -20.45
C ALA A 263 -4.30 -20.94 -20.18
N VAL A 264 -3.48 -21.38 -19.26
CA VAL A 264 -3.46 -22.73 -18.71
C VAL A 264 -4.84 -23.05 -18.12
N ARG A 265 -5.51 -24.03 -18.67
CA ARG A 265 -6.73 -24.64 -18.11
C ARG A 265 -6.44 -25.13 -16.69
N ARG A 266 -7.12 -24.60 -15.70
CA ARG A 266 -7.30 -25.29 -14.42
C ARG A 266 -8.48 -26.27 -14.58
N SER A 267 -8.17 -27.54 -14.62
CA SER A 267 -9.15 -28.61 -14.43
C SER A 267 -9.44 -28.82 -12.96
N ALA A 268 -10.73 -28.95 -12.66
CA ALA A 268 -11.43 -29.53 -11.51
C ALA A 268 -10.88 -29.31 -10.11
#